data_2b180adcc31c7dda240ef2e48196cf11
#
_entry.id   2b180adcc31c7dda240ef2e48196cf11
#
_cell.length_a   1.000
_cell.length_b   1.000
_cell.length_c   1.000
_cell.angle_alpha   90.00
_cell.angle_beta   90.00
_cell.angle_gamma   90.00
#
_symmetry.space_group_name_H-M   'P 1'
#
loop_
_entity.id
_entity.type
_entity.pdbx_description
1 polymer ?
#
loop_
_entity_poly.entity_id
_entity_poly.type
_entity_poly.pdbx_seq_one_letter_code
_entity_poly.pdbx_strand_id
1 'polypeptide(L)'
;MILTRPAVSHLLSSSGRCRCPGPDTPDDMHLGRCAITAGVDILHSPRMFQARPPDYPPALLSAIRPISFHKHWEIDPVEVYSSYFRASDKILSDPEHKQEL
;
A
#
# COMPACT_ATOMS: atom_id res chain seq x y z
N MET A 1 -1.57 1.14 1.00
CA MET A 1 -2.30 1.98 0.02
C MET A 1 -1.38 3.09 -0.47
N ILE A 2 -1.42 3.38 -1.75
CA ILE A 2 -0.63 4.45 -2.37
C ILE A 2 -1.59 5.38 -3.10
N LEU A 3 -1.49 6.68 -2.86
CA LEU A 3 -2.34 7.68 -3.47
C LEU A 3 -1.52 8.60 -4.38
N THR A 4 -2.01 8.85 -5.59
CA THR A 4 -1.43 9.87 -6.45
C THR A 4 -1.83 11.27 -5.97
N ARG A 5 -1.08 12.30 -6.37
CA ARG A 5 -1.42 13.68 -6.02
C ARG A 5 -2.80 14.09 -6.54
N PRO A 6 -3.19 13.80 -7.80
CA PRO A 6 -4.54 14.07 -8.26
C PRO A 6 -5.62 13.36 -7.46
N ALA A 7 -5.39 12.10 -7.04
CA ALA A 7 -6.33 11.37 -6.20
C ALA A 7 -6.56 12.07 -4.86
N VAL A 8 -5.50 12.54 -4.22
CA VAL A 8 -5.60 13.30 -2.97
C VAL A 8 -6.40 14.58 -3.16
N SER A 9 -6.14 15.32 -4.24
CA SER A 9 -6.90 16.53 -4.56
C SER A 9 -8.39 16.26 -4.74
N HIS A 10 -8.75 15.21 -5.46
CA HIS A 10 -10.14 14.81 -5.64
C HIS A 10 -10.82 14.40 -4.33
N LEU A 11 -10.13 13.66 -3.49
CA LEU A 11 -10.66 13.27 -2.18
C LEU A 11 -10.91 14.48 -1.29
N LEU A 12 -9.99 15.42 -1.25
CA LEU A 12 -10.14 16.65 -0.46
C LEU A 12 -11.29 17.52 -0.98
N SER A 13 -11.45 17.65 -2.29
CA SER A 13 -12.55 18.40 -2.90
C SER A 13 -13.92 17.77 -2.62
N SER A 14 -13.96 16.47 -2.42
CA SER A 14 -15.20 15.70 -2.22
C SER A 14 -15.47 15.38 -0.77
N SER A 15 -14.67 15.87 0.18
CA SER A 15 -14.75 15.52 1.61
C SER A 15 -16.12 15.85 2.22
N GLY A 16 -16.79 16.89 1.75
CA GLY A 16 -18.15 17.25 2.20
C GLY A 16 -19.24 16.28 1.80
N ARG A 17 -18.99 15.44 0.77
CA ARG A 17 -19.93 14.44 0.27
C ARG A 17 -19.66 13.02 0.82
N CYS A 18 -18.57 12.86 1.55
CA CYS A 18 -18.17 11.58 2.09
C CYS A 18 -17.95 11.70 3.59
N ARG A 19 -18.98 11.33 4.36
CA ARG A 19 -18.93 11.39 5.83
C ARG A 19 -18.68 10.02 6.42
N CYS A 20 -17.89 9.98 7.49
CA CYS A 20 -17.67 8.75 8.24
C CYS A 20 -18.98 8.29 8.88
N PRO A 21 -19.44 7.03 8.67
CA PRO A 21 -20.71 6.53 9.21
C PRO A 21 -20.74 6.47 10.74
N GLY A 22 -19.58 6.30 11.39
CA GLY A 22 -19.50 6.22 12.85
C GLY A 22 -18.06 6.17 13.33
N PRO A 23 -17.83 6.29 14.65
CA PRO A 23 -16.49 6.34 15.24
C PRO A 23 -15.72 5.01 15.12
N ASP A 24 -16.43 3.90 14.93
CA ASP A 24 -15.85 2.57 14.83
C ASP A 24 -15.58 2.14 13.38
N THR A 25 -15.82 3.02 12.41
CA THR A 25 -15.58 2.72 11.00
C THR A 25 -14.07 2.63 10.74
N PRO A 26 -13.56 1.51 10.19
CA PRO A 26 -12.16 1.43 9.80
C PRO A 26 -11.81 2.51 8.80
N ASP A 27 -10.70 3.20 9.03
CA ASP A 27 -10.25 4.34 8.23
C ASP A 27 -9.94 3.96 6.77
N ASP A 28 -9.38 2.78 6.53
CA ASP A 28 -9.13 2.26 5.19
C ASP A 28 -10.42 2.01 4.40
N MET A 29 -11.45 1.46 5.05
CA MET A 29 -12.77 1.27 4.43
C MET A 29 -13.44 2.61 4.12
N HIS A 30 -13.34 3.55 5.02
CA HIS A 30 -13.88 4.90 4.82
C HIS A 30 -13.20 5.60 3.64
N LEU A 31 -11.88 5.52 3.59
CA LEU A 31 -11.10 6.10 2.48
C LEU A 31 -11.46 5.45 1.14
N GLY A 32 -11.62 4.14 1.11
CA GLY A 32 -12.05 3.42 -0.10
C GLY A 32 -13.43 3.87 -0.60
N ARG A 33 -14.40 4.04 0.30
CA ARG A 33 -15.73 4.56 -0.03
C ARG A 33 -15.66 6.00 -0.54
N CYS A 34 -14.84 6.83 0.08
CA CYS A 34 -14.65 8.21 -0.35
C CYS A 34 -14.01 8.29 -1.73
N ALA A 35 -13.08 7.39 -2.05
CA ALA A 35 -12.49 7.29 -3.37
C ALA A 35 -13.55 7.00 -4.44
N ILE A 36 -14.45 6.05 -4.19
CA ILE A 36 -15.57 5.74 -5.09
C ILE A 36 -16.46 6.95 -5.28
N THR A 37 -16.86 7.61 -4.19
CA THR A 37 -17.71 8.81 -4.23
C THR A 37 -17.06 9.95 -5.00
N ALA A 38 -15.75 10.12 -4.88
CA ALA A 38 -14.99 11.16 -5.57
C ALA A 38 -14.68 10.82 -7.03
N GLY A 39 -15.00 9.61 -7.50
CA GLY A 39 -14.67 9.17 -8.85
C GLY A 39 -13.19 8.85 -9.05
N VAL A 40 -12.50 8.51 -7.97
CA VAL A 40 -11.10 8.09 -8.03
C VAL A 40 -11.03 6.60 -8.35
N ASP A 41 -10.29 6.24 -9.38
CA ASP A 41 -10.10 4.85 -9.77
C ASP A 41 -9.22 4.13 -8.75
N ILE A 42 -9.70 2.95 -8.33
CA ILE A 42 -8.96 2.07 -7.41
C ILE A 42 -8.36 0.92 -8.21
N LEU A 43 -7.04 0.83 -8.20
CA LEU A 43 -6.32 -0.26 -8.84
C LEU A 43 -5.85 -1.25 -7.78
N HIS A 44 -6.17 -2.52 -7.99
CA HIS A 44 -5.70 -3.59 -7.13
C HIS A 44 -4.33 -4.09 -7.60
N SER A 45 -3.40 -4.25 -6.66
CA SER A 45 -2.12 -4.89 -6.94
C SER A 45 -1.99 -6.20 -6.14
N PRO A 46 -1.74 -7.33 -6.80
CA PRO A 46 -1.51 -8.60 -6.10
C PRO A 46 -0.20 -8.62 -5.31
N ARG A 47 0.65 -7.60 -5.48
CA ARG A 47 1.92 -7.46 -4.77
C ARG A 47 1.79 -6.73 -3.43
N MET A 48 0.61 -6.22 -3.10
CA MET A 48 0.27 -5.65 -1.80
C MET A 48 -0.44 -6.70 -0.96
N PHE A 49 0.27 -7.30 -0.03
CA PHE A 49 -0.21 -8.42 0.76
C PHE A 49 -0.93 -7.96 2.02
N GLN A 50 -2.10 -8.55 2.30
CA GLN A 50 -2.95 -8.20 3.44
C GLN A 50 -2.43 -8.70 4.78
N ALA A 51 -1.65 -9.77 4.79
CA ALA A 51 -1.19 -10.42 6.01
C ALA A 51 0.33 -10.30 6.17
N ARG A 52 0.90 -11.12 7.02
CA ARG A 52 2.33 -11.15 7.31
C ARG A 52 3.05 -12.10 6.35
N PRO A 53 4.37 -11.95 6.13
CA PRO A 53 5.13 -12.91 5.31
C PRO A 53 4.94 -14.37 5.71
N PRO A 54 4.94 -14.76 7.02
CA PRO A 54 4.73 -16.16 7.41
C PRO A 54 3.36 -16.73 7.07
N ASP A 55 2.38 -15.88 6.78
CA ASP A 55 1.01 -16.31 6.47
C ASP A 55 0.86 -16.77 5.01
N TYR A 56 1.92 -16.66 4.21
CA TYR A 56 1.93 -17.07 2.81
C TYR A 56 2.97 -18.16 2.54
N PRO A 57 2.75 -19.03 1.53
CA PRO A 57 3.77 -19.97 1.10
C PRO A 57 5.02 -19.23 0.60
N PRO A 58 6.24 -19.66 0.97
CA PRO A 58 7.46 -19.01 0.50
C PRO A 58 7.59 -18.97 -1.02
N ALA A 59 7.10 -19.99 -1.71
CA ALA A 59 7.09 -20.05 -3.17
C ALA A 59 6.26 -18.91 -3.79
N LEU A 60 5.14 -18.54 -3.15
CA LEU A 60 4.32 -17.42 -3.61
C LEU A 60 5.07 -16.10 -3.50
N LEU A 61 5.72 -15.85 -2.37
CA LEU A 61 6.48 -14.62 -2.13
C LEU A 61 7.72 -14.50 -3.03
N SER A 62 8.28 -15.63 -3.47
CA SER A 62 9.38 -15.63 -4.43
C SER A 62 8.89 -15.37 -5.86
N ALA A 63 7.73 -15.89 -6.21
CA ALA A 63 7.14 -15.72 -7.54
C ALA A 63 6.54 -14.32 -7.74
N ILE A 64 5.88 -13.81 -6.69
CA ILE A 64 5.25 -12.49 -6.71
C ILE A 64 6.03 -11.61 -5.72
N ARG A 65 6.89 -10.74 -6.23
CA ARG A 65 7.70 -9.86 -5.38
C ARG A 65 6.81 -8.89 -4.60
N PRO A 66 6.82 -8.92 -3.27
CA PRO A 66 5.99 -8.02 -2.47
C PRO A 66 6.36 -6.55 -2.66
N ILE A 67 5.35 -5.67 -2.65
CA ILE A 67 5.52 -4.22 -2.51
C ILE A 67 5.29 -3.83 -1.06
N SER A 68 4.31 -4.46 -0.41
CA SER A 68 3.97 -4.15 0.97
C SER A 68 3.33 -5.35 1.67
N PHE A 69 3.43 -5.35 2.99
CA PHE A 69 2.67 -6.23 3.87
C PHE A 69 1.85 -5.37 4.83
N HIS A 70 0.59 -5.71 5.03
CA HIS A 70 -0.32 -4.91 5.85
C HIS A 70 -0.13 -5.16 7.35
N LYS A 71 0.30 -6.35 7.75
CA LYS A 71 0.42 -6.74 9.15
C LYS A 71 1.84 -7.14 9.51
N HIS A 72 2.24 -6.75 10.74
CA HIS A 72 3.55 -7.07 11.32
C HIS A 72 3.41 -7.61 12.76
N TRP A 73 2.24 -8.10 13.10
CA TRP A 73 1.97 -8.64 14.43
C TRP A 73 2.84 -9.87 14.70
N GLU A 74 3.51 -9.89 15.86
CA GLU A 74 4.45 -10.94 16.27
C GLU A 74 5.64 -11.20 15.31
N ILE A 75 5.97 -10.23 14.49
CA ILE A 75 7.17 -10.26 13.63
C ILE A 75 7.92 -8.94 13.71
N ASP A 76 9.22 -8.98 13.42
CA ASP A 76 10.04 -7.78 13.38
C ASP A 76 9.97 -7.12 12.00
N PRO A 77 9.41 -5.91 11.88
CA PRO A 77 9.33 -5.21 10.59
C PRO A 77 10.70 -4.90 9.99
N VAL A 78 11.75 -4.77 10.79
CA VAL A 78 13.12 -4.57 10.30
C VAL A 78 13.63 -5.80 9.58
N GLU A 79 13.35 -6.99 10.11
CA GLU A 79 13.68 -8.25 9.45
C GLU A 79 12.89 -8.43 8.14
N VAL A 80 11.63 -8.05 8.12
CA VAL A 80 10.80 -8.06 6.90
C VAL A 80 11.41 -7.14 5.85
N TYR A 81 11.79 -5.93 6.22
CA TYR A 81 12.45 -4.99 5.32
C TYR A 81 13.74 -5.58 4.76
N SER A 82 14.58 -6.14 5.61
CA SER A 82 15.86 -6.73 5.20
C SER A 82 15.69 -7.89 4.23
N SER A 83 14.67 -8.72 4.45
CA SER A 83 14.43 -9.92 3.64
C SER A 83 13.80 -9.61 2.28
N TYR A 84 12.93 -8.60 2.18
CA TYR A 84 12.10 -8.38 1.00
C TYR A 84 12.35 -7.06 0.27
N PHE A 85 12.87 -6.03 0.94
CA PHE A 85 12.89 -4.68 0.39
C PHE A 85 14.28 -4.03 0.32
N ARG A 86 15.24 -4.41 1.14
CA ARG A 86 16.56 -3.76 1.20
C ARG A 86 17.30 -3.79 -0.13
N ALA A 87 17.27 -4.91 -0.84
CA ALA A 87 17.95 -5.03 -2.13
C ALA A 87 17.33 -4.09 -3.17
N SER A 88 16.00 -3.98 -3.18
CA SER A 88 15.28 -3.06 -4.08
C SER A 88 15.60 -1.60 -3.77
N ASP A 89 15.67 -1.24 -2.48
CA ASP A 89 16.03 0.11 -2.06
C ASP A 89 17.44 0.51 -2.49
N LYS A 90 18.40 -0.42 -2.43
CA LYS A 90 19.77 -0.17 -2.91
C LYS A 90 19.77 0.13 -4.40
N ILE A 91 19.02 -0.62 -5.20
CA ILE A 91 18.90 -0.41 -6.64
C ILE A 91 18.28 0.97 -6.92
N LEU A 92 17.19 1.31 -6.24
CA LEU A 92 16.50 2.58 -6.39
C LEU A 92 17.33 3.78 -5.90
N SER A 93 18.26 3.57 -4.98
CA SER A 93 19.15 4.60 -4.45
C SER A 93 20.38 4.83 -5.34
N ASP A 94 20.64 3.98 -6.32
CA ASP A 94 21.72 4.14 -7.26
C ASP A 94 21.47 5.39 -8.14
N PRO A 95 22.44 6.33 -8.25
CA PRO A 95 22.29 7.52 -9.09
C PRO A 95 21.96 7.22 -10.55
N GLU A 96 22.44 6.11 -11.11
CA GLU A 96 22.15 5.71 -12.48
C GLU A 96 20.68 5.29 -12.66
N HIS A 97 20.07 4.71 -11.65
CA HIS A 97 18.65 4.33 -11.69
C HIS A 97 17.69 5.50 -11.48
N LYS A 98 18.10 6.53 -10.75
CA LYS A 98 17.27 7.72 -10.53
C LYS A 98 16.97 8.50 -11.79
N GLN A 99 17.77 8.34 -12.83
CA GLN A 99 17.56 9.01 -14.11
C GLN A 99 16.50 8.34 -14.99
N GLU A 100 16.14 7.09 -14.69
CA GLU A 100 15.13 6.32 -15.44
C GLU A 100 13.71 6.46 -14.87
N LEU A 101 13.58 7.06 -13.70
CA LEU A 101 12.32 7.32 -13.05
C LEU A 101 11.82 8.75 -13.31
#